data_58eaab722cfcb5cab6e7459bc666f327
#
_entry.id   58eaab722cfcb5cab6e7459bc666f327
#
_cell.length_a   1.000
_cell.length_b   1.000
_cell.length_c   1.000
_cell.angle_alpha   90.00
_cell.angle_beta   90.00
_cell.angle_gamma   90.00
#
_symmetry.space_group_name_H-M   'P 1'
#
loop_
_entity.id
_entity.type
_entity.pdbx_description
1 polymer ?
#
loop_
_entity_poly.entity_id
_entity_poly.type
_entity_poly.pdbx_seq_one_letter_code
_entity_poly.pdbx_strand_id
1 'polypeptide(L)'
;MKIKKPKFWDYNKPNVNSYLLWPISIFIKFIIFLKNISIYPKKYPSIKTICIGNIYLGGTGKTSLCLKIKDILEKNNIKTCFIKKYYSNQFDEQTILENNGKLFKFRKRSESIKQAIQEKYEVAIFDDGLQDNSVKYDLNFVCFNNMNWIGNGLTIPSGPLREGMQKLKKYKNVFLNGNEEDL
;
A
#
# COMPACT_ATOMS: atom_id res chain seq x y z
N MET A 1 5.82 21.34 -4.74
CA MET A 1 4.41 21.70 -5.02
C MET A 1 3.53 20.53 -4.61
N LYS A 2 2.70 20.65 -3.54
CA LYS A 2 1.73 19.59 -3.19
C LYS A 2 0.56 19.70 -4.16
N ILE A 3 0.44 18.77 -5.09
CA ILE A 3 -0.70 18.69 -6.00
C ILE A 3 -1.93 18.38 -5.14
N LYS A 4 -2.89 19.30 -5.08
CA LYS A 4 -4.16 19.05 -4.38
C LYS A 4 -4.97 18.03 -5.19
N LYS A 5 -5.54 17.07 -4.48
CA LYS A 5 -6.44 16.07 -5.05
C LYS A 5 -7.64 16.79 -5.71
N PRO A 6 -7.99 16.45 -6.97
CA PRO A 6 -9.16 17.02 -7.64
C PRO A 6 -10.47 16.61 -6.96
N LYS A 7 -11.39 17.53 -6.77
CA LYS A 7 -12.68 17.26 -6.11
C LYS A 7 -13.53 16.18 -6.81
N PHE A 8 -13.45 16.10 -8.14
CA PHE A 8 -14.23 15.13 -8.92
C PHE A 8 -13.79 13.66 -8.70
N TRP A 9 -12.64 13.43 -8.06
CA TRP A 9 -12.20 12.08 -7.68
C TRP A 9 -13.08 11.47 -6.58
N ASP A 10 -13.65 12.32 -5.71
CA ASP A 10 -14.47 11.90 -4.58
C ASP A 10 -15.96 11.75 -4.92
N TYR A 11 -16.34 12.00 -6.17
CA TYR A 11 -17.71 11.77 -6.62
C TYR A 11 -17.99 10.26 -6.70
N ASN A 12 -19.22 9.86 -6.39
CA ASN A 12 -19.64 8.45 -6.49
C ASN A 12 -19.75 7.95 -7.94
N LYS A 13 -19.69 8.85 -8.92
CA LYS A 13 -19.75 8.52 -10.36
C LYS A 13 -18.76 9.39 -11.15
N PRO A 14 -18.19 8.86 -12.25
CA PRO A 14 -17.38 9.66 -13.16
C PRO A 14 -18.16 10.85 -13.73
N ASN A 15 -17.50 11.97 -13.88
CA ASN A 15 -18.03 13.18 -14.55
C ASN A 15 -17.27 13.47 -15.85
N VAL A 16 -17.61 14.56 -16.54
CA VAL A 16 -16.99 14.97 -17.81
C VAL A 16 -15.46 15.04 -17.71
N ASN A 17 -14.93 15.63 -16.62
CA ASN A 17 -13.47 15.72 -16.40
C ASN A 17 -12.82 14.33 -16.27
N SER A 18 -13.52 13.41 -15.64
CA SER A 18 -13.05 12.02 -15.51
C SER A 18 -12.93 11.35 -16.88
N TYR A 19 -13.93 11.54 -17.75
CA TYR A 19 -13.92 10.96 -19.10
C TYR A 19 -12.87 11.62 -20.00
N LEU A 20 -12.65 12.92 -19.88
CA LEU A 20 -11.62 13.64 -20.63
C LEU A 20 -10.21 13.11 -20.29
N LEU A 21 -9.96 12.75 -19.05
CA LEU A 21 -8.68 12.21 -18.59
C LEU A 21 -8.55 10.69 -18.80
N TRP A 22 -9.61 9.99 -19.17
CA TRP A 22 -9.64 8.54 -19.28
C TRP A 22 -8.61 7.95 -20.27
N PRO A 23 -8.39 8.52 -21.47
CA PRO A 23 -7.34 8.04 -22.36
C PRO A 23 -5.94 8.08 -21.74
N ILE A 24 -5.65 9.12 -20.95
CA ILE A 24 -4.36 9.24 -20.22
C ILE A 24 -4.23 8.14 -19.17
N SER A 25 -5.32 7.81 -18.46
CA SER A 25 -5.32 6.71 -17.48
C SER A 25 -5.04 5.35 -18.15
N ILE A 26 -5.59 5.12 -19.33
CA ILE A 26 -5.32 3.89 -20.12
C ILE A 26 -3.84 3.82 -20.50
N PHE A 27 -3.27 4.92 -20.99
CA PHE A 27 -1.85 5.00 -21.37
C PHE A 27 -0.93 4.75 -20.17
N ILE A 28 -1.21 5.35 -19.01
CA ILE A 28 -0.46 5.11 -17.77
C ILE A 28 -0.54 3.64 -17.35
N LYS A 29 -1.74 3.03 -17.40
CA LYS A 29 -1.91 1.59 -17.10
C LYS A 29 -1.06 0.72 -18.04
N PHE A 30 -1.00 1.06 -19.30
CA PHE A 30 -0.19 0.34 -20.28
C PHE A 30 1.29 0.43 -19.96
N ILE A 31 1.80 1.61 -19.60
CA ILE A 31 3.20 1.79 -19.17
C ILE A 31 3.50 0.96 -17.92
N ILE A 32 2.60 0.98 -16.92
CA ILE A 32 2.76 0.19 -15.69
C ILE A 32 2.74 -1.30 -16.00
N PHE A 33 1.88 -1.74 -16.92
CA PHE A 33 1.82 -3.12 -17.38
C PHE A 33 3.15 -3.56 -18.01
N LEU A 34 3.69 -2.77 -18.94
CA LEU A 34 4.99 -3.06 -19.57
C LEU A 34 6.13 -3.15 -18.54
N LYS A 35 6.18 -2.24 -17.58
CA LYS A 35 7.18 -2.28 -16.49
C LYS A 35 7.08 -3.56 -15.65
N ASN A 36 5.88 -4.10 -15.49
CA ASN A 36 5.64 -5.25 -14.63
C ASN A 36 5.84 -6.60 -15.32
N ILE A 37 5.88 -6.65 -16.67
CA ILE A 37 6.07 -7.89 -17.42
C ILE A 37 7.38 -8.60 -17.05
N SER A 38 8.44 -7.84 -16.82
CA SER A 38 9.78 -8.39 -16.54
C SER A 38 10.07 -8.57 -15.04
N ILE A 39 9.08 -8.33 -14.16
CA ILE A 39 9.26 -8.45 -12.72
C ILE A 39 8.77 -9.82 -12.26
N TYR A 40 9.70 -10.65 -11.78
CA TYR A 40 9.39 -11.94 -11.15
C TYR A 40 9.33 -11.77 -9.63
N PRO A 41 8.16 -12.02 -9.00
CA PRO A 41 8.02 -11.90 -7.54
C PRO A 41 8.90 -12.89 -6.80
N LYS A 42 9.78 -12.40 -5.92
CA LYS A 42 10.65 -13.24 -5.10
C LYS A 42 10.00 -13.53 -3.75
N LYS A 43 10.00 -14.81 -3.35
CA LYS A 43 9.62 -15.25 -2.00
C LYS A 43 10.87 -15.33 -1.10
N TYR A 44 10.71 -15.04 0.20
CA TYR A 44 11.77 -15.05 1.20
C TYR A 44 11.38 -16.02 2.32
N PRO A 45 11.80 -17.32 2.23
CA PRO A 45 11.35 -18.34 3.19
C PRO A 45 11.83 -18.10 4.64
N SER A 46 12.93 -17.39 4.80
CA SER A 46 13.56 -17.13 6.11
C SER A 46 12.86 -16.05 6.94
N ILE A 47 11.87 -15.36 6.38
CA ILE A 47 11.11 -14.33 7.08
C ILE A 47 9.67 -14.30 6.54
N LYS A 48 8.69 -14.20 7.42
CA LYS A 48 7.30 -14.01 6.99
C LYS A 48 7.06 -12.57 6.58
N THR A 49 6.25 -12.35 5.57
CA THR A 49 6.04 -11.04 4.97
C THR A 49 4.56 -10.67 4.96
N ILE A 50 4.21 -9.58 5.64
CA ILE A 50 2.86 -9.01 5.68
C ILE A 50 2.89 -7.68 4.95
N CYS A 51 2.09 -7.53 3.91
CA CYS A 51 1.99 -6.28 3.15
C CYS A 51 0.68 -5.56 3.46
N ILE A 52 0.78 -4.31 3.85
CA ILE A 52 -0.35 -3.43 4.10
C ILE A 52 -0.27 -2.29 3.08
N GLY A 53 -1.33 -2.08 2.35
CA GLY A 53 -1.36 -1.03 1.34
C GLY A 53 -2.78 -0.63 0.97
N ASN A 54 -2.90 0.26 0.00
CA ASN A 54 -4.18 0.70 -0.51
C ASN A 54 -4.13 0.86 -2.02
N ILE A 55 -5.30 0.86 -2.64
CA ILE A 55 -5.46 1.19 -4.05
C ILE A 55 -6.01 2.61 -4.24
N TYR A 56 -6.53 3.24 -3.20
CA TYR A 56 -7.03 4.61 -3.21
C TYR A 56 -5.93 5.60 -2.82
N LEU A 57 -5.79 6.73 -3.52
CA LEU A 57 -4.81 7.78 -3.21
C LEU A 57 -5.32 8.65 -2.05
N GLY A 58 -4.86 8.36 -0.83
CA GLY A 58 -5.25 9.10 0.38
C GLY A 58 -5.00 8.32 1.65
N GLY A 59 -5.38 8.91 2.76
CA GLY A 59 -5.30 8.30 4.10
C GLY A 59 -6.34 7.19 4.27
N THR A 60 -5.90 5.94 4.32
CA THR A 60 -6.76 4.76 4.49
C THR A 60 -6.44 3.98 5.77
N GLY A 61 -5.67 4.56 6.70
CA GLY A 61 -5.32 3.91 7.96
C GLY A 61 -4.22 2.84 7.86
N LYS A 62 -3.44 2.79 6.77
CA LYS A 62 -2.36 1.80 6.58
C LYS A 62 -1.38 1.74 7.73
N THR A 63 -0.82 2.88 8.10
CA THR A 63 0.21 2.97 9.15
C THR A 63 -0.35 2.53 10.49
N SER A 64 -1.58 2.92 10.83
CA SER A 64 -2.25 2.48 12.06
C SER A 64 -2.45 0.96 12.08
N LEU A 65 -2.81 0.35 10.94
CA LEU A 65 -2.92 -1.10 10.83
C LEU A 65 -1.55 -1.79 10.96
N CYS A 66 -0.47 -1.21 10.40
CA CYS A 66 0.89 -1.71 10.58
C CYS A 66 1.25 -1.79 12.06
N LEU A 67 0.99 -0.72 12.83
CA LEU A 67 1.25 -0.67 14.27
C LEU A 67 0.43 -1.72 15.02
N LYS A 68 -0.87 -1.82 14.72
CA LYS A 68 -1.76 -2.78 15.37
C LYS A 68 -1.34 -4.23 15.14
N ILE A 69 -0.94 -4.57 13.91
CA ILE A 69 -0.45 -5.92 13.59
C ILE A 69 0.88 -6.19 14.32
N LYS A 70 1.80 -5.22 14.36
CA LYS A 70 3.02 -5.33 15.15
C LYS A 70 2.71 -5.65 16.61
N ASP A 71 1.83 -4.86 17.24
CA ASP A 71 1.48 -5.05 18.65
C ASP A 71 0.91 -6.46 18.92
N ILE A 72 0.08 -6.97 18.01
CA ILE A 72 -0.47 -8.33 18.13
C ILE A 72 0.64 -9.38 18.04
N LEU A 73 1.57 -9.24 17.11
CA LEU A 73 2.65 -10.19 16.90
C LEU A 73 3.64 -10.16 18.07
N GLU A 74 4.03 -8.98 18.56
CA GLU A 74 4.97 -8.85 19.67
C GLU A 74 4.39 -9.34 21.00
N LYS A 75 3.07 -9.19 21.23
CA LYS A 75 2.38 -9.84 22.36
C LYS A 75 2.46 -11.37 22.33
N ASN A 76 2.68 -11.94 21.16
CA ASN A 76 2.90 -13.38 20.97
C ASN A 76 4.41 -13.73 20.89
N ASN A 77 5.30 -12.84 21.34
CA ASN A 77 6.76 -13.00 21.34
C ASN A 77 7.37 -13.17 19.95
N ILE A 78 6.73 -12.69 18.90
CA ILE A 78 7.24 -12.73 17.53
C ILE A 78 8.02 -11.46 17.24
N LYS A 79 9.30 -11.59 16.90
CA LYS A 79 10.17 -10.46 16.60
C LYS A 79 9.84 -9.84 15.26
N THR A 80 9.32 -8.59 15.28
CA THR A 80 8.82 -7.90 14.09
C THR A 80 9.62 -6.67 13.71
N CYS A 81 9.63 -6.33 12.43
CA CYS A 81 10.15 -5.07 11.93
C CYS A 81 9.23 -4.46 10.86
N PHE A 82 9.39 -3.17 10.62
CA PHE A 82 8.75 -2.47 9.52
C PHE A 82 9.68 -2.39 8.31
N ILE A 83 9.10 -2.46 7.12
CA ILE A 83 9.79 -2.19 5.86
C ILE A 83 8.98 -1.14 5.08
N LYS A 84 9.63 -0.03 4.75
CA LYS A 84 9.06 1.02 3.90
C LYS A 84 10.07 1.41 2.82
N LYS A 85 9.60 1.68 1.62
CA LYS A 85 10.45 2.26 0.59
C LYS A 85 10.81 3.69 0.98
N TYR A 86 12.08 4.05 0.85
CA TYR A 86 12.53 5.41 1.13
C TYR A 86 11.91 6.41 0.16
N TYR A 87 11.22 7.41 0.70
CA TYR A 87 10.72 8.58 -0.02
C TYR A 87 11.05 9.83 0.79
N SER A 88 11.68 10.81 0.17
CA SER A 88 12.04 12.07 0.83
C SER A 88 10.83 12.90 1.32
N ASN A 89 9.65 12.63 0.77
CA ASN A 89 8.44 13.44 1.01
C ASN A 89 7.45 12.80 2.00
N GLN A 90 7.77 11.64 2.60
CA GLN A 90 6.91 10.92 3.55
C GLN A 90 7.53 10.82 4.93
N PHE A 91 8.05 11.96 5.42
CA PHE A 91 8.79 12.00 6.68
C PHE A 91 7.89 11.63 7.88
N ASP A 92 6.67 12.15 7.91
CA ASP A 92 5.74 11.95 9.03
C ASP A 92 5.42 10.45 9.27
N GLU A 93 5.06 9.73 8.19
CA GLU A 93 4.75 8.30 8.29
C GLU A 93 5.99 7.45 8.66
N GLN A 94 7.18 7.83 8.18
CA GLN A 94 8.43 7.15 8.52
C GLN A 94 8.75 7.35 10.00
N THR A 95 8.63 8.57 10.52
CA THR A 95 8.86 8.89 11.93
C THR A 95 7.93 8.12 12.85
N ILE A 96 6.64 7.99 12.49
CA ILE A 96 5.69 7.19 13.26
C ILE A 96 6.15 5.74 13.36
N LEU A 97 6.56 5.13 12.25
CA LEU A 97 7.03 3.73 12.27
C LEU A 97 8.34 3.58 13.04
N GLU A 98 9.29 4.51 12.91
CA GLU A 98 10.58 4.50 13.65
C GLU A 98 10.40 4.62 15.15
N ASN A 99 9.49 5.47 15.59
CA ASN A 99 9.19 5.65 17.02
C ASN A 99 8.50 4.42 17.64
N ASN A 100 7.90 3.58 16.82
CA ASN A 100 7.16 2.40 17.29
C ASN A 100 7.88 1.07 17.02
N GLY A 101 9.07 1.07 16.42
CA GLY A 101 9.82 -0.15 16.17
C GLY A 101 10.95 0.02 15.15
N LYS A 102 11.65 -1.07 14.89
CA LYS A 102 12.72 -1.06 13.88
C LYS A 102 12.15 -0.87 12.49
N LEU A 103 12.56 0.16 11.79
CA LEU A 103 12.23 0.43 10.40
C LEU A 103 13.45 0.24 9.50
N PHE A 104 13.31 -0.62 8.48
CA PHE A 104 14.27 -0.72 7.38
C PHE A 104 13.74 0.08 6.17
N LYS A 105 14.51 1.08 5.74
CA LYS A 105 14.17 1.97 4.63
C LYS A 105 15.30 2.05 3.62
N PHE A 106 15.14 1.29 2.54
CA PHE A 106 16.06 1.30 1.40
C PHE A 106 15.30 1.64 0.11
N ARG A 107 16.05 1.97 -0.94
CA ARG A 107 15.47 2.18 -2.27
C ARG A 107 14.85 0.90 -2.83
N LYS A 108 15.47 -0.26 -2.55
CA LYS A 108 14.96 -1.59 -2.94
C LYS A 108 14.50 -2.36 -1.71
N ARG A 109 13.27 -2.84 -1.72
CA ARG A 109 12.71 -3.65 -0.62
C ARG A 109 13.49 -4.94 -0.36
N SER A 110 14.10 -5.51 -1.41
CA SER A 110 14.97 -6.69 -1.27
C SER A 110 16.15 -6.46 -0.35
N GLU A 111 16.71 -5.25 -0.29
CA GLU A 111 17.80 -4.88 0.61
C GLU A 111 17.30 -4.81 2.06
N SER A 112 16.14 -4.17 2.28
CA SER A 112 15.48 -4.13 3.59
C SER A 112 15.18 -5.53 4.13
N ILE A 113 14.68 -6.44 3.26
CA ILE A 113 14.38 -7.82 3.66
C ILE A 113 15.68 -8.57 4.05
N LYS A 114 16.74 -8.43 3.27
CA LYS A 114 18.02 -9.09 3.57
C LYS A 114 18.55 -8.65 4.93
N GLN A 115 18.51 -7.35 5.21
CA GLN A 115 18.96 -6.83 6.50
C GLN A 115 18.07 -7.31 7.66
N ALA A 116 16.74 -7.32 7.47
CA ALA A 116 15.84 -7.87 8.47
C ALA A 116 16.13 -9.34 8.79
N ILE A 117 16.44 -10.15 7.78
CA ILE A 117 16.84 -11.55 7.97
C ILE A 117 18.19 -11.65 8.74
N GLN A 118 19.18 -10.83 8.38
CA GLN A 118 20.48 -10.80 9.08
C GLN A 118 20.35 -10.44 10.56
N GLU A 119 19.42 -9.52 10.89
CA GLU A 119 19.11 -9.10 12.25
C GLU A 119 18.11 -10.06 12.96
N LYS A 120 17.81 -11.22 12.34
CA LYS A 120 16.95 -12.28 12.90
C LYS A 120 15.54 -11.84 13.24
N TYR A 121 14.92 -11.01 12.39
CA TYR A 121 13.49 -10.73 12.47
C TYR A 121 12.69 -11.89 11.85
N GLU A 122 11.56 -12.24 12.50
CA GLU A 122 10.70 -13.35 12.08
C GLU A 122 9.62 -12.89 11.11
N VAL A 123 9.10 -11.66 11.33
CA VAL A 123 8.05 -11.05 10.49
C VAL A 123 8.44 -9.65 10.07
N ALA A 124 8.32 -9.39 8.78
CA ALA A 124 8.47 -8.06 8.18
C ALA A 124 7.10 -7.51 7.76
N ILE A 125 6.73 -6.36 8.30
CA ILE A 125 5.49 -5.64 8.00
C ILE A 125 5.81 -4.52 7.01
N PHE A 126 5.25 -4.61 5.81
CA PHE A 126 5.48 -3.64 4.73
C PHE A 126 4.38 -2.59 4.72
N ASP A 127 4.77 -1.32 4.90
CA ASP A 127 3.89 -0.19 4.69
C ASP A 127 3.94 0.28 3.23
N ASP A 128 2.76 0.33 2.60
CA ASP A 128 2.53 0.77 1.21
C ASP A 128 3.28 -0.09 0.16
N GLY A 129 3.13 -1.42 0.26
CA GLY A 129 3.85 -2.38 -0.58
C GLY A 129 3.06 -3.02 -1.73
N LEU A 130 1.74 -2.83 -1.82
CA LEU A 130 0.88 -3.60 -2.75
C LEU A 130 1.21 -3.40 -4.24
N GLN A 131 1.71 -2.22 -4.63
CA GLN A 131 2.09 -1.91 -6.01
C GLN A 131 3.48 -2.45 -6.40
N ASP A 132 4.23 -3.01 -5.44
CA ASP A 132 5.55 -3.58 -5.71
C ASP A 132 5.44 -5.08 -5.99
N ASN A 133 5.53 -5.44 -7.26
CA ASN A 133 5.46 -6.83 -7.70
C ASN A 133 6.79 -7.60 -7.52
N SER A 134 7.84 -6.99 -6.96
CA SER A 134 9.14 -7.66 -6.76
C SER A 134 9.15 -8.65 -5.58
N VAL A 135 8.17 -8.55 -4.67
CA VAL A 135 8.05 -9.40 -3.48
C VAL A 135 6.74 -10.19 -3.54
N LYS A 136 6.82 -11.50 -3.33
CA LYS A 136 5.67 -12.37 -3.14
C LYS A 136 5.38 -12.44 -1.63
N TYR A 137 4.41 -11.63 -1.19
CA TYR A 137 4.02 -11.56 0.22
C TYR A 137 3.27 -12.81 0.68
N ASP A 138 3.49 -13.22 1.94
CA ASP A 138 2.76 -14.34 2.55
C ASP A 138 1.31 -13.93 2.90
N LEU A 139 1.15 -12.69 3.40
CA LEU A 139 -0.15 -12.11 3.71
C LEU A 139 -0.22 -10.68 3.16
N ASN A 140 -1.39 -10.27 2.69
CA ASN A 140 -1.61 -8.90 2.25
C ASN A 140 -2.97 -8.37 2.70
N PHE A 141 -3.00 -7.06 3.01
CA PHE A 141 -4.21 -6.31 3.36
C PHE A 141 -4.34 -5.12 2.42
N VAL A 142 -5.50 -4.97 1.82
CA VAL A 142 -5.87 -3.75 1.11
C VAL A 142 -6.75 -2.91 2.02
N CYS A 143 -6.29 -1.68 2.33
CA CYS A 143 -6.99 -0.77 3.22
C CYS A 143 -7.88 0.20 2.45
N PHE A 144 -9.10 0.37 2.93
CA PHE A 144 -10.05 1.38 2.51
C PHE A 144 -10.47 2.25 3.69
N ASN A 145 -10.96 3.43 3.37
CA ASN A 145 -11.62 4.31 4.32
C ASN A 145 -13.10 4.39 3.92
N ASN A 146 -14.01 4.24 4.89
CA ASN A 146 -15.45 4.27 4.66
C ASN A 146 -15.95 5.61 4.09
N MET A 147 -15.28 6.72 4.39
CA MET A 147 -15.70 8.06 3.89
C MET A 147 -15.54 8.23 2.38
N ASN A 148 -14.47 7.69 1.81
CA ASN A 148 -14.13 7.93 0.40
C ASN A 148 -14.20 6.67 -0.46
N TRP A 149 -14.19 5.48 0.15
CA TRP A 149 -14.21 4.18 -0.52
C TRP A 149 -13.28 4.12 -1.73
N ILE A 150 -13.89 4.09 -2.92
CA ILE A 150 -13.21 4.02 -4.22
C ILE A 150 -13.31 5.35 -5.01
N GLY A 151 -14.01 6.36 -4.44
CA GLY A 151 -14.34 7.58 -5.14
C GLY A 151 -15.14 7.28 -6.41
N ASN A 152 -14.79 7.90 -7.53
CA ASN A 152 -15.46 7.67 -8.82
C ASN A 152 -15.10 6.34 -9.51
N GLY A 153 -14.32 5.46 -8.86
CA GLY A 153 -13.96 4.12 -9.33
C GLY A 153 -12.91 4.07 -10.45
N LEU A 154 -12.41 5.22 -10.92
CA LEU A 154 -11.43 5.28 -11.99
C LEU A 154 -10.01 5.40 -11.46
N THR A 155 -9.04 5.05 -12.32
CA THR A 155 -7.63 5.18 -11.98
C THR A 155 -7.08 6.54 -12.31
N ILE A 156 -5.96 6.92 -11.67
CA ILE A 156 -5.22 8.16 -11.92
C ILE A 156 -4.86 8.29 -13.40
N PRO A 157 -5.08 9.50 -14.01
CA PRO A 157 -5.59 10.74 -13.42
C PRO A 157 -7.10 10.94 -13.50
N SER A 158 -7.87 10.02 -14.07
CA SER A 158 -9.34 10.10 -14.19
C SER A 158 -10.07 9.96 -12.86
N GLY A 159 -9.46 9.32 -11.89
CA GLY A 159 -9.99 9.07 -10.56
C GLY A 159 -8.88 8.80 -9.55
N PRO A 160 -9.25 8.48 -8.29
CA PRO A 160 -8.31 8.38 -7.19
C PRO A 160 -7.56 7.05 -7.11
N LEU A 161 -7.90 6.06 -7.94
CA LEU A 161 -7.35 4.72 -7.78
C LEU A 161 -5.96 4.60 -8.40
N ARG A 162 -5.02 4.03 -7.64
CA ARG A 162 -3.66 3.66 -8.10
C ARG A 162 -3.71 2.47 -9.05
N GLU A 163 -4.70 1.59 -8.85
CA GLU A 163 -4.92 0.36 -9.59
C GLU A 163 -6.41 0.14 -9.85
N GLY A 164 -6.74 -0.53 -10.96
CA GLY A 164 -8.13 -0.83 -11.28
C GLY A 164 -8.76 -1.83 -10.29
N MET A 165 -10.07 -1.70 -10.07
CA MET A 165 -10.87 -2.55 -9.17
C MET A 165 -10.71 -4.05 -9.43
N GLN A 166 -10.44 -4.46 -10.66
CA GLN A 166 -10.21 -5.86 -11.03
C GLN A 166 -9.03 -6.49 -10.27
N LYS A 167 -8.05 -5.69 -9.84
CA LYS A 167 -6.90 -6.17 -9.06
C LYS A 167 -7.27 -6.52 -7.61
N LEU A 168 -8.41 -6.06 -7.10
CA LEU A 168 -8.88 -6.45 -5.76
C LEU A 168 -9.03 -7.97 -5.63
N LYS A 169 -9.37 -8.67 -6.70
CA LYS A 169 -9.45 -10.15 -6.70
C LYS A 169 -8.12 -10.84 -6.32
N LYS A 170 -6.98 -10.13 -6.40
CA LYS A 170 -5.67 -10.64 -5.99
C LYS A 170 -5.40 -10.52 -4.50
N TYR A 171 -6.14 -9.66 -3.81
CA TYR A 171 -5.96 -9.39 -2.39
C TYR A 171 -6.98 -10.18 -1.59
N LYS A 172 -6.49 -11.01 -0.67
CA LYS A 172 -7.36 -11.92 0.11
C LYS A 172 -8.05 -11.22 1.27
N ASN A 173 -7.44 -10.15 1.79
CA ASN A 173 -7.92 -9.48 2.99
C ASN A 173 -8.17 -8.02 2.70
N VAL A 174 -9.36 -7.56 3.07
CA VAL A 174 -9.78 -6.17 3.01
C VAL A 174 -9.87 -5.65 4.43
N PHE A 175 -9.26 -4.50 4.69
CA PHE A 175 -9.39 -3.76 5.93
C PHE A 175 -10.13 -2.46 5.67
N LEU A 176 -11.25 -2.29 6.37
CA LEU A 176 -12.04 -1.07 6.31
C LEU A 176 -11.77 -0.23 7.56
N ASN A 177 -11.27 0.98 7.36
CA ASN A 177 -11.05 1.95 8.41
C ASN A 177 -12.25 2.91 8.47
N GLY A 178 -12.98 2.91 9.57
CA GLY A 178 -14.17 3.74 9.79
C GLY A 178 -14.83 3.39 11.12
N ASN A 179 -15.83 4.16 11.50
CA ASN A 179 -16.64 3.87 12.67
C ASN A 179 -17.73 2.85 12.32
N GLU A 180 -18.13 2.01 13.28
CA GLU A 180 -19.19 1.00 13.10
C GLU A 180 -20.54 1.62 12.71
N GLU A 181 -20.79 2.86 13.12
CA GLU A 181 -22.02 3.61 12.81
C GLU A 181 -22.12 4.03 11.33
N ASP A 182 -21.04 3.96 10.58
CA ASP A 182 -20.96 4.36 9.18
C ASP A 182 -21.06 3.16 8.19
N LEU A 183 -21.28 1.95 8.70
CA LEU A 183 -21.41 0.71 7.94
C LEU A 183 -22.88 0.32 7.75
#